data_f9d48057bb9c0f86205a265219188c27
#
_entry.id   f9d48057bb9c0f86205a265219188c27
#
_cell.length_a   1.000
_cell.length_b   1.000
_cell.length_c   1.000
_cell.angle_alpha   90.00
_cell.angle_beta   90.00
_cell.angle_gamma   90.00
#
_symmetry.space_group_name_H-M   'P 1'
#
loop_
_entity.id
_entity.type
_entity.pdbx_description
1 polymer ?
#
loop_
_entity_poly.entity_id
_entity_poly.type
_entity_poly.pdbx_seq_one_letter_code
_entity_poly.pdbx_strand_id
1 'polypeptide(L)'
;KANPEIGCIILTEPFFFDREHWIPVPDDWSKSIVTGKTYDTITETGNRLYKDVLERIQLSDKNRYSESLAKHSMGQGAFRVGVVDAYGGRGAVTGEKTLPVLEAAHIKPYAEEGPHEIDNGILLRSDLHILFDDGYITVDDDYRINISHRLHEDYGNGKRYYDYQGEQLLVLPEQKIYQPNKDFLEWHNDNVYLG
;
A
#
# COMPACT_ATOMS: atom_id res chain seq x y z
N LYS A 1 12.88 -42.75 1.58
CA LYS A 1 13.48 -41.44 1.20
C LYS A 1 12.57 -40.38 1.76
N ALA A 2 13.08 -39.56 2.71
CA ALA A 2 12.33 -38.44 3.24
C ALA A 2 12.08 -37.43 2.09
N ASN A 3 10.84 -36.96 1.98
CA ASN A 3 10.48 -35.90 1.04
C ASN A 3 11.14 -34.60 1.55
N PRO A 4 12.06 -33.96 0.84
CA PRO A 4 12.70 -32.74 1.32
C PRO A 4 11.64 -31.63 1.38
N GLU A 5 11.56 -30.93 2.51
CA GLU A 5 10.81 -29.69 2.60
C GLU A 5 11.55 -28.62 1.79
N ILE A 6 10.87 -28.05 0.80
CA ILE A 6 11.39 -26.96 -0.03
C ILE A 6 10.70 -25.69 0.40
N GLY A 7 11.45 -24.75 0.96
CA GLY A 7 10.98 -23.39 1.22
C GLY A 7 10.95 -22.58 -0.10
N CYS A 8 9.81 -22.00 -0.43
CA CYS A 8 9.68 -21.11 -1.58
C CYS A 8 9.37 -19.69 -1.10
N ILE A 9 9.98 -18.69 -1.75
CA ILE A 9 9.59 -17.29 -1.61
C ILE A 9 8.73 -16.97 -2.82
N ILE A 10 7.48 -16.59 -2.56
CA ILE A 10 6.58 -16.08 -3.60
C ILE A 10 6.70 -14.55 -3.57
N LEU A 11 7.19 -13.99 -4.68
CA LEU A 11 7.21 -12.54 -4.88
C LEU A 11 5.91 -12.15 -5.58
N THR A 12 5.13 -11.31 -4.95
CA THR A 12 4.00 -10.62 -5.60
C THR A 12 4.56 -9.39 -6.29
N GLU A 13 4.32 -9.25 -7.58
CA GLU A 13 4.78 -8.11 -8.39
C GLU A 13 6.32 -7.97 -8.49
N PRO A 14 7.05 -9.01 -8.93
CA PRO A 14 8.48 -8.89 -9.13
C PRO A 14 8.77 -7.92 -10.28
N PHE A 15 9.71 -7.01 -10.08
CA PHE A 15 10.22 -6.17 -11.15
C PHE A 15 11.69 -6.44 -11.40
N PHE A 16 12.15 -6.18 -12.62
CA PHE A 16 13.54 -6.38 -13.03
C PHE A 16 14.05 -5.12 -13.72
N PHE A 17 15.26 -4.72 -13.40
CA PHE A 17 15.95 -3.70 -14.16
C PHE A 17 16.58 -4.29 -15.41
N ASP A 18 16.54 -3.55 -16.51
CA ASP A 18 17.30 -3.86 -17.70
C ASP A 18 18.81 -3.88 -17.36
N ARG A 19 19.59 -4.63 -18.12
CA ARG A 19 21.00 -4.87 -17.84
C ARG A 19 21.81 -3.58 -17.65
N GLU A 20 21.44 -2.52 -18.37
CA GLU A 20 22.07 -1.21 -18.29
C GLU A 20 21.81 -0.49 -16.97
N HIS A 21 20.75 -0.88 -16.27
CA HIS A 21 20.31 -0.29 -15.01
C HIS A 21 20.58 -1.19 -13.79
N TRP A 22 21.34 -2.27 -13.94
CA TRP A 22 21.66 -3.13 -12.83
C TRP A 22 22.46 -2.38 -11.77
N ILE A 23 22.08 -2.62 -10.51
CA ILE A 23 22.79 -2.05 -9.36
C ILE A 23 23.97 -2.96 -9.05
N PRO A 24 25.19 -2.41 -8.90
CA PRO A 24 26.34 -3.18 -8.51
C PRO A 24 26.13 -3.89 -7.18
N VAL A 25 26.63 -5.10 -7.09
CA VAL A 25 26.59 -5.87 -5.82
C VAL A 25 27.36 -5.10 -4.74
N PRO A 26 26.78 -4.89 -3.55
CA PRO A 26 27.46 -4.23 -2.45
C PRO A 26 28.78 -4.93 -2.08
N ASP A 27 29.81 -4.17 -1.68
CA ASP A 27 31.15 -4.69 -1.37
C ASP A 27 31.14 -5.71 -0.21
N ASP A 28 30.17 -5.59 0.70
CA ASP A 28 29.98 -6.50 1.83
C ASP A 28 29.14 -7.74 1.50
N TRP A 29 28.81 -7.97 0.21
CA TRP A 29 28.14 -9.17 -0.26
C TRP A 29 29.13 -10.34 -0.35
N SER A 30 29.04 -11.29 0.56
CA SER A 30 29.89 -12.47 0.52
C SER A 30 29.52 -13.41 -0.65
N LYS A 31 30.53 -13.93 -1.34
CA LYS A 31 30.36 -14.94 -2.41
C LYS A 31 29.70 -16.24 -1.93
N SER A 32 29.63 -16.46 -0.63
CA SER A 32 28.99 -17.64 0.00
C SER A 32 27.48 -17.45 0.23
N ILE A 33 26.92 -16.28 -0.04
CA ILE A 33 25.48 -16.05 0.12
C ILE A 33 24.71 -16.72 -1.02
N VAL A 34 23.88 -17.70 -0.67
CA VAL A 34 23.13 -18.53 -1.64
C VAL A 34 21.68 -18.08 -1.78
N THR A 35 21.10 -17.50 -0.74
CA THR A 35 19.66 -17.23 -0.67
C THR A 35 19.30 -15.76 -0.64
N GLY A 36 20.14 -14.92 -0.06
CA GLY A 36 19.88 -13.48 0.04
C GLY A 36 20.52 -12.86 1.28
N LYS A 37 20.52 -11.53 1.33
CA LYS A 37 21.00 -10.73 2.45
C LYS A 37 20.07 -9.54 2.63
N THR A 38 19.69 -9.28 3.86
CA THR A 38 18.88 -8.12 4.23
C THR A 38 19.80 -6.94 4.50
N TYR A 39 19.42 -5.78 3.98
CA TYR A 39 20.05 -4.49 4.26
C TYR A 39 19.07 -3.58 4.96
N ASP A 40 19.50 -2.96 6.06
CA ASP A 40 18.73 -1.96 6.77
C ASP A 40 19.08 -0.56 6.22
N THR A 41 18.06 0.23 5.91
CA THR A 41 18.22 1.61 5.39
C THR A 41 18.86 2.58 6.40
N ILE A 42 18.94 2.20 7.68
CA ILE A 42 19.69 2.94 8.70
C ILE A 42 21.20 2.84 8.46
N THR A 43 21.66 1.76 7.84
CA THR A 43 23.08 1.59 7.50
C THR A 43 23.47 2.34 6.25
N GLU A 44 24.73 2.76 6.13
CA GLU A 44 25.24 3.46 4.96
C GLU A 44 25.04 2.65 3.67
N THR A 45 25.39 1.35 3.69
CA THR A 45 25.23 0.44 2.55
C THR A 45 23.75 0.26 2.18
N GLY A 46 22.89 0.02 3.17
CA GLY A 46 21.47 -0.16 2.93
C GLY A 46 20.79 1.11 2.41
N ASN A 47 21.15 2.29 2.95
CA ASN A 47 20.62 3.58 2.48
C ASN A 47 21.05 3.88 1.05
N ARG A 48 22.34 3.62 0.71
CA ARG A 48 22.84 3.77 -0.66
C ARG A 48 22.10 2.85 -1.62
N LEU A 49 22.00 1.56 -1.28
CA LEU A 49 21.30 0.58 -2.10
C LEU A 49 19.83 0.97 -2.34
N TYR A 50 19.14 1.44 -1.29
CA TYR A 50 17.76 1.91 -1.39
C TYR A 50 17.62 3.12 -2.33
N LYS A 51 18.51 4.12 -2.20
CA LYS A 51 18.55 5.28 -3.11
C LYS A 51 18.84 4.88 -4.54
N ASP A 52 19.77 3.97 -4.74
CA ASP A 52 20.13 3.44 -6.06
C ASP A 52 18.93 2.74 -6.73
N VAL A 53 18.13 1.99 -5.97
CA VAL A 53 16.89 1.37 -6.46
C VAL A 53 15.87 2.44 -6.85
N LEU A 54 15.60 3.42 -5.99
CA LEU A 54 14.64 4.49 -6.26
C LEU A 54 15.02 5.30 -7.51
N GLU A 55 16.31 5.65 -7.66
CA GLU A 55 16.80 6.39 -8.83
C GLU A 55 16.55 5.61 -10.13
N ARG A 56 16.81 4.30 -10.13
CA ARG A 56 16.59 3.46 -11.32
C ARG A 56 15.12 3.25 -11.63
N ILE A 57 14.26 3.17 -10.61
CA ILE A 57 12.80 3.18 -10.81
C ILE A 57 12.39 4.46 -11.52
N GLN A 58 12.86 5.63 -11.07
CA GLN A 58 12.55 6.92 -11.69
C GLN A 58 13.13 7.07 -13.11
N LEU A 59 14.33 6.54 -13.38
CA LEU A 59 14.94 6.53 -14.70
C LEU A 59 14.21 5.59 -15.67
N SER A 60 13.76 4.44 -15.19
CA SER A 60 12.95 3.48 -15.96
C SER A 60 11.63 4.12 -16.40
N ASP A 61 11.01 4.96 -15.58
CA ASP A 61 9.77 5.67 -15.91
C ASP A 61 9.93 6.68 -17.05
N LYS A 62 11.11 7.32 -17.20
CA LYS A 62 11.35 8.30 -18.27
C LYS A 62 11.48 7.68 -19.67
N ASN A 63 11.90 6.43 -19.78
CA ASN A 63 12.17 5.76 -21.06
C ASN A 63 11.00 4.90 -21.59
N ARG A 64 9.91 4.74 -20.83
CA ARG A 64 8.82 3.81 -21.16
C ARG A 64 7.50 4.50 -21.49
N TYR A 65 7.52 5.42 -22.45
CA TYR A 65 6.29 6.11 -22.90
C TYR A 65 5.28 5.21 -23.66
N SER A 66 5.59 3.93 -23.86
CA SER A 66 4.67 2.97 -24.52
C SER A 66 4.03 1.92 -23.58
N GLU A 67 4.27 1.99 -22.27
CA GLU A 67 3.84 0.95 -21.31
C GLU A 67 3.04 1.53 -20.15
N SER A 68 1.84 2.05 -20.44
CA SER A 68 0.93 2.58 -19.41
C SER A 68 0.56 1.55 -18.32
N LEU A 69 0.51 0.27 -18.69
CA LEU A 69 0.20 -0.83 -17.75
C LEU A 69 1.36 -1.15 -16.80
N ALA A 70 2.61 -1.13 -17.26
CA ALA A 70 3.78 -1.39 -16.42
C ALA A 70 4.06 -0.23 -15.45
N LYS A 71 3.81 1.01 -15.88
CA LYS A 71 3.93 2.20 -15.03
C LYS A 71 2.92 2.18 -13.89
N HIS A 72 1.70 1.71 -14.15
CA HIS A 72 0.64 1.55 -13.15
C HIS A 72 1.03 0.54 -12.07
N SER A 73 1.53 -0.64 -12.46
CA SER A 73 1.89 -1.69 -11.49
C SER A 73 3.11 -1.34 -10.63
N MET A 74 4.11 -0.62 -11.18
CA MET A 74 5.29 -0.19 -10.41
C MET A 74 4.96 0.91 -9.39
N GLY A 75 4.08 1.84 -9.73
CA GLY A 75 3.58 2.85 -8.81
C GLY A 75 2.78 2.23 -7.65
N GLN A 76 1.94 1.26 -7.96
CA GLN A 76 1.13 0.55 -6.96
C GLN A 76 1.98 -0.26 -5.98
N GLY A 77 3.03 -0.95 -6.44
CA GLY A 77 3.92 -1.71 -5.56
C GLY A 77 4.65 -0.82 -4.56
N ALA A 78 5.21 0.30 -5.02
CA ALA A 78 5.88 1.28 -4.15
C ALA A 78 4.90 1.95 -3.18
N PHE A 79 3.71 2.32 -3.65
CA PHE A 79 2.62 2.85 -2.85
C PHE A 79 2.23 1.89 -1.72
N ARG A 80 1.97 0.60 -2.04
CA ARG A 80 1.64 -0.41 -1.05
C ARG A 80 2.71 -0.52 0.04
N VAL A 81 3.98 -0.59 -0.33
CA VAL A 81 5.09 -0.69 0.63
C VAL A 81 5.13 0.55 1.52
N GLY A 82 5.02 1.75 0.94
CA GLY A 82 5.03 3.00 1.68
C GLY A 82 3.87 3.13 2.66
N VAL A 83 2.65 2.78 2.24
CA VAL A 83 1.46 2.80 3.11
C VAL A 83 1.59 1.77 4.23
N VAL A 84 1.99 0.52 3.94
CA VAL A 84 2.21 -0.51 4.97
C VAL A 84 3.22 -0.04 6.01
N ASP A 85 4.34 0.55 5.57
CA ASP A 85 5.38 1.06 6.47
C ASP A 85 4.86 2.24 7.33
N ALA A 86 4.19 3.20 6.71
CA ALA A 86 3.65 4.37 7.40
C ALA A 86 2.65 4.01 8.51
N TYR A 87 1.85 2.95 8.30
CA TYR A 87 0.91 2.42 9.29
C TYR A 87 1.53 1.39 10.25
N GLY A 88 2.83 1.12 10.15
CA GLY A 88 3.52 0.12 10.98
C GLY A 88 2.94 -1.29 10.80
N GLY A 89 2.48 -1.64 9.59
CA GLY A 89 1.86 -2.92 9.28
C GLY A 89 0.54 -3.20 10.02
N ARG A 90 -0.20 -2.15 10.40
CA ARG A 90 -1.46 -2.26 11.17
C ARG A 90 -2.61 -1.60 10.43
N GLY A 91 -3.69 -2.35 10.22
CA GLY A 91 -4.90 -1.83 9.58
C GLY A 91 -5.51 -0.64 10.33
N ALA A 92 -5.85 0.42 9.59
CA ALA A 92 -6.30 1.70 10.13
C ALA A 92 -7.55 1.58 11.01
N VAL A 93 -8.51 0.75 10.63
CA VAL A 93 -9.81 0.59 11.31
C VAL A 93 -9.73 -0.42 12.45
N THR A 94 -9.13 -1.58 12.19
CA THR A 94 -9.21 -2.74 13.09
C THR A 94 -7.95 -2.97 13.91
N GLY A 95 -6.84 -2.33 13.56
CA GLY A 95 -5.54 -2.63 14.13
C GLY A 95 -4.99 -4.00 13.76
N GLU A 96 -5.61 -4.69 12.78
CA GLU A 96 -5.19 -6.01 12.27
C GLU A 96 -3.72 -5.96 11.81
N LYS A 97 -2.96 -7.02 12.12
CA LYS A 97 -1.53 -7.14 11.80
C LYS A 97 -1.21 -8.27 10.83
N THR A 98 -2.23 -9.02 10.42
CA THR A 98 -2.07 -10.13 9.49
C THR A 98 -1.87 -9.58 8.08
N LEU A 99 -0.62 -9.32 7.69
CA LEU A 99 -0.25 -8.65 6.42
C LEU A 99 -0.95 -9.23 5.17
N PRO A 100 -1.16 -10.55 5.01
CA PRO A 100 -1.85 -11.10 3.84
C PRO A 100 -3.28 -10.60 3.63
N VAL A 101 -3.95 -10.08 4.67
CA VAL A 101 -5.31 -9.56 4.58
C VAL A 101 -5.34 -8.03 4.65
N LEU A 102 -4.18 -7.37 4.65
CA LEU A 102 -4.07 -5.92 4.63
C LEU A 102 -3.73 -5.41 3.23
N GLU A 103 -4.45 -4.40 2.80
CA GLU A 103 -4.32 -3.77 1.49
C GLU A 103 -4.21 -2.26 1.64
N ALA A 104 -3.39 -1.64 0.78
CA ALA A 104 -3.26 -0.20 0.69
C ALA A 104 -4.36 0.31 -0.26
N ALA A 105 -5.43 0.84 0.32
CA ALA A 105 -6.52 1.46 -0.42
C ALA A 105 -6.11 2.87 -0.86
N HIS A 106 -6.35 3.24 -2.13
CA HIS A 106 -6.28 4.63 -2.55
C HIS A 106 -7.52 5.37 -2.10
N ILE A 107 -7.35 6.55 -1.51
CA ILE A 107 -8.48 7.41 -1.14
C ILE A 107 -9.09 8.02 -2.41
N LYS A 108 -8.26 8.65 -3.24
CA LYS A 108 -8.62 9.07 -4.59
C LYS A 108 -7.99 8.10 -5.57
N PRO A 109 -8.79 7.34 -6.36
CA PRO A 109 -8.26 6.34 -7.28
C PRO A 109 -7.34 6.94 -8.34
N TYR A 110 -6.35 6.15 -8.79
CA TYR A 110 -5.44 6.58 -9.87
C TYR A 110 -6.18 6.89 -11.18
N ALA A 111 -7.27 6.19 -11.45
CA ALA A 111 -8.13 6.46 -12.62
C ALA A 111 -8.76 7.86 -12.59
N GLU A 112 -8.88 8.46 -11.42
CA GLU A 112 -9.39 9.80 -11.16
C GLU A 112 -8.26 10.80 -10.84
N GLU A 113 -7.06 10.56 -11.39
CA GLU A 113 -5.86 11.38 -11.19
C GLU A 113 -5.34 11.40 -9.73
N GLY A 114 -5.68 10.39 -8.92
CA GLY A 114 -5.13 10.22 -7.58
C GLY A 114 -3.65 9.84 -7.65
N PRO A 115 -2.76 10.52 -6.90
CA PRO A 115 -1.33 10.21 -6.91
C PRO A 115 -1.03 8.91 -6.16
N HIS A 116 0.11 8.27 -6.47
CA HIS A 116 0.66 7.17 -5.67
C HIS A 116 1.50 7.71 -4.50
N GLU A 117 0.92 8.62 -3.72
CA GLU A 117 1.52 9.22 -2.53
C GLU A 117 0.96 8.57 -1.27
N ILE A 118 1.77 8.49 -0.21
CA ILE A 118 1.39 7.76 1.01
C ILE A 118 0.15 8.38 1.67
N ASP A 119 0.03 9.71 1.63
CA ASP A 119 -1.10 10.45 2.18
C ASP A 119 -2.41 10.31 1.35
N ASN A 120 -2.31 9.72 0.15
CA ASN A 120 -3.46 9.25 -0.62
C ASN A 120 -3.80 7.79 -0.31
N GLY A 121 -3.30 7.24 0.80
CA GLY A 121 -3.45 5.84 1.16
C GLY A 121 -3.98 5.58 2.55
N ILE A 122 -4.83 4.57 2.68
CA ILE A 122 -5.26 4.01 3.96
C ILE A 122 -4.98 2.51 3.97
N LEU A 123 -4.35 1.99 5.04
CA LEU A 123 -4.14 0.55 5.19
C LEU A 123 -5.39 -0.11 5.76
N LEU A 124 -6.11 -0.85 4.94
CA LEU A 124 -7.37 -1.48 5.30
C LEU A 124 -7.27 -3.00 5.24
N ARG A 125 -8.14 -3.69 5.98
CA ARG A 125 -8.40 -5.11 5.77
C ARG A 125 -9.18 -5.29 4.47
N SER A 126 -8.92 -6.35 3.70
CA SER A 126 -9.45 -6.58 2.35
C SER A 126 -10.96 -6.39 2.23
N ASP A 127 -11.75 -6.82 3.21
CA ASP A 127 -13.19 -6.63 3.21
C ASP A 127 -13.60 -5.17 3.38
N LEU A 128 -12.87 -4.42 4.22
CA LEU A 128 -13.09 -2.98 4.40
C LEU A 128 -12.63 -2.17 3.19
N HIS A 129 -11.55 -2.61 2.52
CA HIS A 129 -11.07 -2.01 1.29
C HIS A 129 -12.12 -2.10 0.17
N ILE A 130 -12.71 -3.29 -0.03
CA ILE A 130 -13.78 -3.48 -1.01
C ILE A 130 -14.97 -2.53 -0.72
N LEU A 131 -15.40 -2.48 0.56
CA LEU A 131 -16.52 -1.60 0.94
C LEU A 131 -16.19 -0.11 0.83
N PHE A 132 -14.93 0.26 0.98
CA PHE A 132 -14.44 1.63 0.78
C PHE A 132 -14.46 2.00 -0.70
N ASP A 133 -13.92 1.17 -1.57
CA ASP A 133 -13.92 1.38 -3.02
C ASP A 133 -15.35 1.42 -3.61
N ASP A 134 -16.26 0.60 -3.05
CA ASP A 134 -17.67 0.54 -3.48
C ASP A 134 -18.54 1.64 -2.81
N GLY A 135 -17.96 2.50 -1.98
CA GLY A 135 -18.63 3.63 -1.35
C GLY A 135 -19.53 3.32 -0.17
N TYR A 136 -19.52 2.10 0.35
CA TYR A 136 -20.29 1.75 1.56
C TYR A 136 -19.63 2.21 2.85
N ILE A 137 -18.34 2.51 2.81
CA ILE A 137 -17.55 3.05 3.92
C ILE A 137 -16.78 4.26 3.43
N THR A 138 -16.67 5.28 4.27
CA THR A 138 -15.76 6.40 4.07
C THR A 138 -15.14 6.86 5.38
N VAL A 139 -14.21 7.81 5.29
CA VAL A 139 -13.56 8.47 6.42
C VAL A 139 -13.70 9.97 6.23
N ASP A 140 -14.11 10.68 7.27
CA ASP A 140 -14.22 12.15 7.25
C ASP A 140 -12.89 12.85 7.61
N ASP A 141 -12.92 14.20 7.59
CA ASP A 141 -11.75 15.05 7.89
C ASP A 141 -11.30 15.00 9.37
N ASP A 142 -12.12 14.46 10.26
CA ASP A 142 -11.75 14.18 11.65
C ASP A 142 -11.24 12.74 11.83
N TYR A 143 -11.00 12.05 10.71
CA TYR A 143 -10.60 10.65 10.65
C TYR A 143 -11.60 9.69 11.31
N ARG A 144 -12.90 9.99 11.23
CA ARG A 144 -13.99 9.14 11.67
C ARG A 144 -14.54 8.32 10.54
N ILE A 145 -14.90 7.09 10.86
CA ILE A 145 -15.44 6.13 9.91
C ILE A 145 -16.94 6.37 9.78
N ASN A 146 -17.41 6.49 8.55
CA ASN A 146 -18.84 6.58 8.23
C ASN A 146 -19.27 5.38 7.38
N ILE A 147 -20.35 4.73 7.82
CA ILE A 147 -20.93 3.56 7.16
C ILE A 147 -22.25 3.94 6.52
N SER A 148 -22.38 3.74 5.21
CA SER A 148 -23.61 4.02 4.48
C SER A 148 -24.74 3.11 4.93
N HIS A 149 -25.94 3.68 5.11
CA HIS A 149 -27.17 2.92 5.37
C HIS A 149 -27.53 2.00 4.19
N ARG A 150 -27.09 2.31 2.98
CA ARG A 150 -27.26 1.47 1.79
C ARG A 150 -26.63 0.09 1.93
N LEU A 151 -25.58 -0.08 2.74
CA LEU A 151 -25.01 -1.39 2.99
C LEU A 151 -26.07 -2.39 3.51
N HIS A 152 -26.95 -1.92 4.38
CA HIS A 152 -28.06 -2.74 4.87
C HIS A 152 -29.20 -2.88 3.84
N GLU A 153 -29.52 -1.81 3.12
CA GLU A 153 -30.55 -1.82 2.10
C GLU A 153 -30.25 -2.78 0.96
N ASP A 154 -29.01 -2.72 0.46
CA ASP A 154 -28.58 -3.49 -0.72
C ASP A 154 -28.35 -4.97 -0.40
N TYR A 155 -27.90 -5.30 0.82
CA TYR A 155 -27.49 -6.67 1.17
C TYR A 155 -28.29 -7.31 2.32
N GLY A 156 -29.17 -6.57 3.01
CA GLY A 156 -29.93 -7.08 4.16
C GLY A 156 -29.07 -7.53 5.34
N ASN A 157 -27.80 -7.14 5.36
CA ASN A 157 -26.77 -7.59 6.30
C ASN A 157 -25.82 -6.43 6.63
N GLY A 158 -24.60 -6.73 7.06
CA GLY A 158 -23.57 -5.71 7.32
C GLY A 158 -23.49 -5.24 8.77
N LYS A 159 -24.25 -5.83 9.70
CA LYS A 159 -24.31 -5.43 11.12
C LYS A 159 -22.93 -5.22 11.75
N ARG A 160 -21.97 -6.06 11.39
CA ARG A 160 -20.61 -6.05 11.91
C ARG A 160 -19.83 -4.78 11.53
N TYR A 161 -20.17 -4.16 10.41
CA TYR A 161 -19.49 -2.94 9.94
C TYR A 161 -20.04 -1.70 10.64
N TYR A 162 -21.33 -1.70 11.02
CA TYR A 162 -21.93 -0.58 11.75
C TYR A 162 -21.35 -0.37 13.15
N ASP A 163 -20.64 -1.36 13.71
CA ASP A 163 -19.89 -1.20 14.95
C ASP A 163 -18.76 -0.16 14.84
N TYR A 164 -18.34 0.16 13.60
CA TYR A 164 -17.32 1.20 13.32
C TYR A 164 -17.92 2.59 13.08
N GLN A 165 -19.26 2.74 12.99
CA GLN A 165 -19.89 4.02 12.69
C GLN A 165 -19.51 5.10 13.71
N GLY A 166 -18.91 6.18 13.23
CA GLY A 166 -18.49 7.34 14.03
C GLY A 166 -17.22 7.13 14.87
N GLU A 167 -16.63 5.91 14.85
CA GLU A 167 -15.37 5.64 15.52
C GLU A 167 -14.22 6.30 14.77
N GLN A 168 -13.21 6.78 15.48
CA GLN A 168 -11.97 7.27 14.86
C GLN A 168 -11.13 6.11 14.33
N LEU A 169 -10.34 6.38 13.30
CA LEU A 169 -9.32 5.43 12.87
C LEU A 169 -8.44 5.05 14.07
N LEU A 170 -8.35 3.76 14.34
CA LEU A 170 -7.58 3.21 15.45
C LEU A 170 -6.07 3.41 15.26
N VAL A 171 -5.62 3.41 14.01
CA VAL A 171 -4.22 3.60 13.64
C VAL A 171 -4.13 4.70 12.59
N LEU A 172 -3.28 5.68 12.86
CA LEU A 172 -2.84 6.72 11.92
C LEU A 172 -1.32 6.68 11.83
N PRO A 173 -0.72 7.06 10.69
CA PRO A 173 0.71 7.27 10.58
C PRO A 173 1.22 8.27 11.63
N GLU A 174 2.36 7.98 12.26
CA GLU A 174 2.97 8.87 13.26
C GLU A 174 3.40 10.20 12.65
N GLN A 175 3.92 10.14 11.42
CA GLN A 175 4.33 11.33 10.68
C GLN A 175 3.10 11.97 10.01
N LYS A 176 2.81 13.22 10.36
CA LYS A 176 1.65 13.96 9.83
C LYS A 176 1.61 14.03 8.30
N ILE A 177 2.77 14.08 7.65
CA ILE A 177 2.88 14.14 6.18
C ILE A 177 2.40 12.85 5.48
N TYR A 178 2.27 11.75 6.22
CA TYR A 178 1.79 10.46 5.71
C TYR A 178 0.36 10.15 6.16
N GLN A 179 -0.24 11.02 6.99
CA GLN A 179 -1.64 10.85 7.38
C GLN A 179 -2.54 11.14 6.17
N PRO A 180 -3.71 10.48 6.08
CA PRO A 180 -4.65 10.70 4.99
C PRO A 180 -4.91 12.18 4.74
N ASN A 181 -4.70 12.62 3.51
CA ASN A 181 -4.90 14.00 3.11
C ASN A 181 -6.39 14.32 3.08
N LYS A 182 -6.77 15.40 3.75
CA LYS A 182 -8.18 15.80 3.90
C LYS A 182 -8.84 16.13 2.56
N ASP A 183 -8.12 16.70 1.61
CA ASP A 183 -8.64 17.00 0.27
C ASP A 183 -9.02 15.70 -0.48
N PHE A 184 -8.26 14.61 -0.28
CA PHE A 184 -8.61 13.32 -0.87
C PHE A 184 -9.77 12.65 -0.12
N LEU A 185 -9.85 12.79 1.21
CA LEU A 185 -10.99 12.31 1.99
C LEU A 185 -12.28 13.03 1.57
N GLU A 186 -12.25 14.35 1.44
CA GLU A 186 -13.37 15.14 0.93
C GLU A 186 -13.77 14.67 -0.48
N TRP A 187 -12.80 14.50 -1.37
CA TRP A 187 -13.06 13.99 -2.71
C TRP A 187 -13.77 12.63 -2.68
N HIS A 188 -13.32 11.69 -1.82
CA HIS A 188 -13.96 10.38 -1.69
C HIS A 188 -15.38 10.48 -1.13
N ASN A 189 -15.59 11.34 -0.14
CA ASN A 189 -16.91 11.61 0.41
C ASN A 189 -17.89 12.14 -0.65
N ASP A 190 -17.43 13.04 -1.52
CA ASP A 190 -18.28 13.70 -2.51
C ASP A 190 -18.53 12.85 -3.76
N ASN A 191 -17.60 11.96 -4.12
CA ASN A 191 -17.64 11.28 -5.43
C ASN A 191 -17.87 9.76 -5.33
N VAL A 192 -17.57 9.12 -4.21
CA VAL A 192 -17.63 7.66 -4.05
C VAL A 192 -18.64 7.26 -2.99
N TYR A 193 -18.68 7.94 -1.86
CA TYR A 193 -19.50 7.54 -0.73
C TYR A 193 -21.00 7.59 -1.03
N LEU A 194 -21.72 6.54 -0.68
CA LEU A 194 -23.15 6.34 -0.89
C LEU A 194 -23.98 6.81 0.34
N GLY A 195 -23.68 8.00 0.82
CA GLY A 195 -24.22 8.60 2.04
C GLY A 195 -25.73 8.66 2.16
#